data_c3a6f89002bfb9cf09394c63820d6a2e
#
_entry.id   c3a6f89002bfb9cf09394c63820d6a2e
#
_cell.length_a   1.000
_cell.length_b   1.000
_cell.length_c   1.000
_cell.angle_alpha   90.00
_cell.angle_beta   90.00
_cell.angle_gamma   90.00
#
_symmetry.space_group_name_H-M   'P 1'
#
loop_
_entity.id
_entity.type
_entity.pdbx_description
1 polymer ?
#
loop_
_entity_poly.entity_id
_entity_poly.type
_entity_poly.pdbx_seq_one_letter_code
_entity_poly.pdbx_strand_id
1 'polypeptide(L)'
;MGKEFIVAVGTRGRFDKEAFNGKALLSIDLTDAKNTEFGDKKRRSFMDIAEKAGKRTSSEFACCLFCGNEAKFLFLAENTFSLEMLRAFIGTRTKLKAVSSAVTDGYEFYKNFLPTAEQLQRFNNEEILFDIRALGDMGGQRRVNFHLAFRSEPDTADFAPNALREGFALGSAEESSDDDCSVGFVVHRICELTPDSVGAATDKVIALVAPYGGKLLYWDCPIQKRLKR
;
A
#
# COMPACT_ATOMS: atom_id res chain seq x y z
N MET A 1 6.35 -22.84 -3.45
CA MET A 1 6.29 -21.50 -4.06
C MET A 1 5.09 -20.78 -3.45
N GLY A 2 5.31 -19.68 -2.73
CA GLY A 2 4.21 -18.87 -2.18
C GLY A 2 3.46 -18.20 -3.33
N LYS A 3 2.12 -18.13 -3.22
CA LYS A 3 1.32 -17.32 -4.15
C LYS A 3 1.58 -15.84 -3.85
N GLU A 4 1.96 -15.06 -4.84
CA GLU A 4 2.02 -13.61 -4.72
C GLU A 4 0.60 -13.03 -4.83
N PHE A 5 0.24 -12.17 -3.89
CA PHE A 5 -1.04 -11.48 -3.88
C PHE A 5 -0.85 -9.98 -4.13
N ILE A 6 -1.70 -9.41 -4.97
CA ILE A 6 -1.89 -7.97 -5.01
C ILE A 6 -2.97 -7.64 -3.98
N VAL A 7 -2.63 -6.81 -3.01
CA VAL A 7 -3.55 -6.41 -1.93
C VAL A 7 -4.07 -5.00 -2.21
N ALA A 8 -5.38 -4.86 -2.30
CA ALA A 8 -6.04 -3.57 -2.38
C ALA A 8 -6.82 -3.33 -1.08
N VAL A 9 -6.42 -2.33 -0.31
CA VAL A 9 -6.99 -2.01 1.01
C VAL A 9 -8.22 -1.12 0.84
N GLY A 10 -9.25 -1.34 1.68
CA GLY A 10 -10.44 -0.50 1.71
C GLY A 10 -10.15 0.93 2.17
N THR A 11 -11.09 1.84 1.89
CA THR A 11 -10.95 3.30 2.10
C THR A 11 -10.76 3.75 3.55
N ARG A 12 -11.00 2.89 4.55
CA ARG A 12 -10.88 3.22 5.98
C ARG A 12 -9.54 2.82 6.61
N GLY A 13 -8.58 2.39 5.81
CA GLY A 13 -7.26 2.08 6.31
C GLY A 13 -7.12 0.68 6.90
N ARG A 14 -6.06 0.48 7.69
CA ARG A 14 -5.75 -0.79 8.33
C ARG A 14 -6.59 -0.97 9.58
N PHE A 15 -7.13 -2.17 9.75
CA PHE A 15 -7.73 -2.58 11.02
C PHE A 15 -6.64 -3.04 11.99
N ASP A 16 -6.68 -2.52 13.20
CA ASP A 16 -5.87 -3.01 14.32
C ASP A 16 -6.59 -4.15 15.05
N LYS A 17 -5.93 -4.73 16.05
CA LYS A 17 -6.50 -5.85 16.82
C LYS A 17 -7.81 -5.46 17.54
N GLU A 18 -7.92 -4.22 17.96
CA GLU A 18 -9.07 -3.71 18.72
C GLU A 18 -10.31 -3.61 17.83
N ALA A 19 -10.12 -3.29 16.55
CA ALA A 19 -11.22 -3.26 15.58
C ALA A 19 -11.92 -4.62 15.43
N PHE A 20 -11.24 -5.73 15.71
CA PHE A 20 -11.78 -7.10 15.65
C PHE A 20 -12.43 -7.56 16.95
N ASN A 21 -12.38 -6.78 18.03
CA ASN A 21 -12.94 -7.19 19.31
C ASN A 21 -14.45 -7.39 19.19
N GLY A 22 -14.90 -8.64 19.44
CA GLY A 22 -16.32 -9.03 19.32
C GLY A 22 -16.86 -9.13 17.89
N LYS A 23 -16.01 -9.00 16.86
CA LYS A 23 -16.41 -9.04 15.45
C LYS A 23 -15.89 -10.29 14.73
N ALA A 24 -16.58 -10.65 13.66
CA ALA A 24 -16.18 -11.71 12.75
C ALA A 24 -15.52 -11.13 11.50
N LEU A 25 -14.51 -11.81 10.96
CA LEU A 25 -13.98 -11.56 9.63
C LEU A 25 -14.68 -12.47 8.62
N LEU A 26 -15.36 -11.85 7.65
CA LEU A 26 -16.09 -12.52 6.59
C LEU A 26 -15.26 -12.50 5.30
N SER A 27 -15.20 -13.62 4.60
CA SER A 27 -14.49 -13.76 3.34
C SER A 27 -15.42 -14.18 2.21
N ILE A 28 -15.28 -13.52 1.06
CA ILE A 28 -15.94 -13.91 -0.19
C ILE A 28 -14.87 -14.18 -1.23
N ASP A 29 -14.76 -15.41 -1.66
CA ASP A 29 -13.79 -15.86 -2.64
C ASP A 29 -14.43 -15.96 -4.03
N LEU A 30 -13.77 -15.42 -5.04
CA LEU A 30 -14.17 -15.48 -6.44
C LEU A 30 -13.09 -16.15 -7.27
N THR A 31 -13.52 -16.91 -8.28
CA THR A 31 -12.62 -17.46 -9.29
C THR A 31 -13.19 -17.20 -10.69
N ASP A 32 -12.37 -16.66 -11.58
CA ASP A 32 -12.70 -16.49 -12.99
C ASP A 32 -12.09 -17.60 -13.83
N ALA A 33 -12.88 -18.66 -14.07
CA ALA A 33 -12.41 -19.80 -14.86
C ALA A 33 -12.13 -19.49 -16.34
N LYS A 34 -12.50 -18.30 -16.83
CA LYS A 34 -12.33 -17.89 -18.23
C LYS A 34 -11.07 -17.08 -18.48
N ASN A 35 -10.52 -16.46 -17.47
CA ASN A 35 -9.34 -15.60 -17.56
C ASN A 35 -8.23 -16.15 -16.68
N THR A 36 -6.99 -15.85 -17.02
CA THR A 36 -5.81 -16.25 -16.24
C THR A 36 -5.48 -15.27 -15.13
N GLU A 37 -5.94 -14.00 -15.28
CA GLU A 37 -5.71 -12.94 -14.29
C GLU A 37 -6.79 -11.85 -14.35
N PHE A 38 -6.85 -11.06 -13.30
CA PHE A 38 -7.68 -9.84 -13.23
C PHE A 38 -6.85 -8.62 -13.59
N GLY A 39 -7.12 -8.00 -14.74
CA GLY A 39 -6.51 -6.72 -15.13
C GLY A 39 -6.99 -5.55 -14.25
N ASP A 40 -6.23 -4.45 -14.24
CA ASP A 40 -6.43 -3.29 -13.35
C ASP A 40 -7.84 -2.71 -13.37
N LYS A 41 -8.44 -2.55 -14.55
CA LYS A 41 -9.82 -2.06 -14.67
C LYS A 41 -10.82 -2.95 -13.92
N LYS A 42 -10.62 -4.27 -13.97
CA LYS A 42 -11.48 -5.24 -13.30
C LYS A 42 -11.24 -5.22 -11.79
N ARG A 43 -9.99 -5.10 -11.35
CA ARG A 43 -9.64 -4.95 -9.93
C ARG A 43 -10.28 -3.70 -9.31
N ARG A 44 -10.19 -2.53 -9.98
CA ARG A 44 -10.86 -1.29 -9.54
C ARG A 44 -12.37 -1.46 -9.44
N SER A 45 -13.01 -2.08 -10.46
CA SER A 45 -14.44 -2.37 -10.42
C SER A 45 -14.83 -3.28 -9.26
N PHE A 46 -13.97 -4.24 -8.90
CA PHE A 46 -14.19 -5.14 -7.77
C PHE A 46 -14.11 -4.41 -6.43
N MET A 47 -13.19 -3.46 -6.27
CA MET A 47 -13.12 -2.59 -5.10
C MET A 47 -14.42 -1.79 -4.90
N ASP A 48 -14.93 -1.15 -5.96
CA ASP A 48 -16.20 -0.43 -5.92
C ASP A 48 -17.38 -1.32 -5.54
N ILE A 49 -17.39 -2.56 -6.03
CA ILE A 49 -18.41 -3.56 -5.70
C ILE A 49 -18.32 -3.93 -4.22
N ALA A 50 -17.10 -4.16 -3.70
CA ALA A 50 -16.87 -4.52 -2.31
C ALA A 50 -17.32 -3.42 -1.35
N GLU A 51 -16.97 -2.17 -1.61
CA GLU A 51 -17.40 -1.03 -0.80
C GLU A 51 -18.93 -0.89 -0.76
N LYS A 52 -19.58 -1.03 -1.92
CA LYS A 52 -21.05 -1.00 -2.02
C LYS A 52 -21.68 -2.17 -1.28
N ALA A 53 -21.08 -3.37 -1.35
CA ALA A 53 -21.54 -4.54 -0.63
C ALA A 53 -21.44 -4.33 0.88
N GLY A 54 -20.32 -3.85 1.38
CA GLY A 54 -20.12 -3.55 2.79
C GLY A 54 -21.15 -2.56 3.33
N LYS A 55 -21.35 -1.42 2.64
CA LYS A 55 -22.37 -0.43 3.02
C LYS A 55 -23.79 -1.01 3.07
N ARG A 56 -24.13 -1.90 2.12
CA ARG A 56 -25.47 -2.50 2.05
C ARG A 56 -25.72 -3.54 3.14
N THR A 57 -24.68 -4.18 3.64
CA THR A 57 -24.79 -5.26 4.62
C THR A 57 -24.34 -4.83 6.03
N SER A 58 -24.09 -3.55 6.24
CA SER A 58 -23.53 -3.02 7.50
C SER A 58 -22.22 -3.72 7.91
N SER A 59 -21.40 -4.09 6.91
CA SER A 59 -20.09 -4.69 7.11
C SER A 59 -19.03 -3.74 6.64
N GLU A 60 -17.89 -3.69 7.34
CA GLU A 60 -16.76 -2.85 6.94
C GLU A 60 -15.87 -3.59 5.94
N PHE A 61 -15.67 -3.02 4.76
CA PHE A 61 -14.75 -3.58 3.77
C PHE A 61 -13.32 -3.36 4.23
N ALA A 62 -12.58 -4.46 4.45
CA ALA A 62 -11.20 -4.42 4.91
C ALA A 62 -10.22 -4.37 3.74
N CYS A 63 -10.21 -5.38 2.89
CA CYS A 63 -9.33 -5.44 1.73
C CYS A 63 -9.82 -6.44 0.68
N CYS A 64 -9.25 -6.34 -0.53
CA CYS A 64 -9.38 -7.33 -1.57
C CYS A 64 -8.00 -7.84 -1.97
N LEU A 65 -7.85 -9.15 -2.06
CA LEU A 65 -6.62 -9.84 -2.44
C LEU A 65 -6.81 -10.42 -3.83
N PHE A 66 -5.86 -10.18 -4.73
CA PHE A 66 -5.89 -10.71 -6.09
C PHE A 66 -4.68 -11.62 -6.32
N CYS A 67 -4.93 -12.81 -6.86
CA CYS A 67 -3.88 -13.74 -7.27
C CYS A 67 -4.28 -14.41 -8.58
N GLY A 68 -3.68 -13.99 -9.69
CA GLY A 68 -4.07 -14.47 -11.01
C GLY A 68 -5.56 -14.26 -11.25
N ASN A 69 -6.31 -15.34 -11.43
CA ASN A 69 -7.76 -15.33 -11.65
C ASN A 69 -8.61 -15.55 -10.37
N GLU A 70 -7.98 -15.47 -9.21
CA GLU A 70 -8.64 -15.56 -7.91
C GLU A 70 -8.73 -14.18 -7.25
N ALA A 71 -9.85 -13.87 -6.59
CA ALA A 71 -10.01 -12.69 -5.76
C ALA A 71 -10.67 -13.07 -4.43
N LYS A 72 -10.18 -12.52 -3.33
CA LYS A 72 -10.72 -12.71 -1.99
C LYS A 72 -11.07 -11.35 -1.41
N PHE A 73 -12.34 -11.15 -1.04
CA PHE A 73 -12.83 -9.95 -0.38
C PHE A 73 -12.97 -10.22 1.11
N LEU A 74 -12.42 -9.35 1.93
CA LEU A 74 -12.48 -9.44 3.38
C LEU A 74 -13.33 -8.30 3.95
N PHE A 75 -14.23 -8.66 4.87
CA PHE A 75 -15.12 -7.72 5.55
C PHE A 75 -15.11 -7.99 7.05
N LEU A 76 -15.16 -6.92 7.84
CA LEU A 76 -15.34 -6.98 9.27
C LEU A 76 -16.82 -6.72 9.61
N ALA A 77 -17.43 -7.56 10.43
CA ALA A 77 -18.83 -7.48 10.79
C ALA A 77 -19.10 -7.89 12.24
N GLU A 78 -20.16 -7.36 12.85
CA GLU A 78 -20.57 -7.70 14.23
C GLU A 78 -20.94 -9.20 14.37
N ASN A 79 -21.37 -9.82 13.27
CA ASN A 79 -21.77 -11.22 13.23
C ASN A 79 -21.68 -11.79 11.81
N THR A 80 -22.00 -13.07 11.66
CA THR A 80 -21.94 -13.77 10.36
C THR A 80 -23.21 -13.67 9.52
N PHE A 81 -24.27 -13.00 9.99
CA PHE A 81 -25.57 -12.97 9.28
C PHE A 81 -25.49 -12.28 7.91
N SER A 82 -24.59 -11.31 7.76
CA SER A 82 -24.40 -10.62 6.48
C SER A 82 -23.65 -11.44 5.41
N LEU A 83 -23.07 -12.59 5.77
CA LEU A 83 -22.21 -13.37 4.90
C LEU A 83 -22.89 -13.80 3.59
N GLU A 84 -24.10 -14.36 3.67
CA GLU A 84 -24.85 -14.78 2.49
C GLU A 84 -25.32 -13.60 1.62
N MET A 85 -25.64 -12.47 2.23
CA MET A 85 -25.99 -11.24 1.50
C MET A 85 -24.78 -10.69 0.75
N LEU A 86 -23.59 -10.66 1.39
CA LEU A 86 -22.33 -10.29 0.76
C LEU A 86 -22.04 -11.20 -0.43
N ARG A 87 -22.12 -12.53 -0.23
CA ARG A 87 -21.87 -13.52 -1.26
C ARG A 87 -22.81 -13.33 -2.47
N ALA A 88 -24.12 -13.20 -2.21
CA ALA A 88 -25.11 -13.01 -3.26
C ALA A 88 -24.91 -11.69 -4.02
N PHE A 89 -24.64 -10.57 -3.30
CA PHE A 89 -24.43 -9.27 -3.91
C PHE A 89 -23.18 -9.27 -4.80
N ILE A 90 -22.05 -9.72 -4.26
CA ILE A 90 -20.76 -9.74 -4.96
C ILE A 90 -20.83 -10.69 -6.17
N GLY A 91 -21.34 -11.91 -5.98
CA GLY A 91 -21.50 -12.88 -7.07
C GLY A 91 -22.36 -12.35 -8.22
N THR A 92 -23.49 -11.72 -7.90
CA THR A 92 -24.37 -11.12 -8.90
C THR A 92 -23.70 -9.98 -9.67
N ARG A 93 -22.99 -9.09 -8.96
CA ARG A 93 -22.36 -7.91 -9.57
C ARG A 93 -21.10 -8.25 -10.36
N THR A 94 -20.32 -9.22 -9.92
CA THR A 94 -19.13 -9.69 -10.63
C THR A 94 -19.44 -10.69 -11.73
N LYS A 95 -20.63 -11.33 -11.69
CA LYS A 95 -21.03 -12.46 -12.54
C LYS A 95 -20.08 -13.67 -12.40
N LEU A 96 -19.47 -13.82 -11.25
CA LEU A 96 -18.58 -14.93 -10.91
C LEU A 96 -19.20 -15.77 -9.80
N LYS A 97 -18.79 -17.04 -9.74
CA LYS A 97 -19.16 -17.92 -8.63
C LYS A 97 -18.47 -17.42 -7.36
N ALA A 98 -19.26 -17.08 -6.36
CA ALA A 98 -18.79 -16.62 -5.07
C ALA A 98 -18.91 -17.74 -4.02
N VAL A 99 -17.85 -17.97 -3.26
CA VAL A 99 -17.80 -18.85 -2.10
C VAL A 99 -17.58 -18.01 -0.87
N SER A 100 -18.29 -18.30 0.22
CA SER A 100 -18.23 -17.53 1.46
C SER A 100 -17.65 -18.35 2.60
N SER A 101 -16.90 -17.71 3.47
CA SER A 101 -16.42 -18.26 4.74
C SER A 101 -16.31 -17.18 5.80
N ALA A 102 -16.28 -17.58 7.08
CA ALA A 102 -16.09 -16.67 8.21
C ALA A 102 -15.09 -17.28 9.19
N VAL A 103 -14.30 -16.43 9.85
CA VAL A 103 -13.37 -16.84 10.89
C VAL A 103 -13.61 -16.03 12.16
N THR A 104 -13.53 -16.70 13.31
CA THR A 104 -13.74 -16.09 14.63
C THR A 104 -12.48 -15.40 15.13
N ASP A 105 -11.28 -15.94 14.86
CA ASP A 105 -10.00 -15.27 15.08
C ASP A 105 -9.62 -14.47 13.84
N GLY A 106 -10.44 -13.46 13.58
CA GLY A 106 -10.36 -12.66 12.37
C GLY A 106 -9.06 -11.88 12.26
N TYR A 107 -8.52 -11.38 13.38
CA TYR A 107 -7.31 -10.56 13.34
C TYR A 107 -6.08 -11.38 12.94
N GLU A 108 -5.87 -12.56 13.53
CA GLU A 108 -4.74 -13.42 13.17
C GLU A 108 -4.81 -13.87 11.72
N PHE A 109 -6.01 -14.10 11.20
CA PHE A 109 -6.21 -14.38 9.77
C PHE A 109 -5.92 -13.14 8.92
N TYR A 110 -6.47 -11.97 9.28
CA TYR A 110 -6.35 -10.72 8.54
C TYR A 110 -4.91 -10.22 8.45
N LYS A 111 -4.17 -10.20 9.56
CA LYS A 111 -2.78 -9.71 9.59
C LYS A 111 -1.84 -10.48 8.66
N ASN A 112 -2.15 -11.75 8.35
CA ASN A 112 -1.36 -12.54 7.41
C ASN A 112 -1.49 -12.07 5.94
N PHE A 113 -2.51 -11.26 5.64
CA PHE A 113 -2.73 -10.67 4.32
C PHE A 113 -2.37 -9.20 4.25
N LEU A 114 -2.07 -8.57 5.37
CA LEU A 114 -1.66 -7.18 5.36
C LEU A 114 -0.28 -7.06 4.69
N PRO A 115 -0.13 -6.11 3.78
CA PRO A 115 1.19 -5.85 3.21
C PRO A 115 2.15 -5.38 4.31
N THR A 116 3.39 -5.80 4.21
CA THR A 116 4.47 -5.24 5.03
C THR A 116 4.67 -3.76 4.70
N ALA A 117 5.34 -3.01 5.57
CA ALA A 117 5.69 -1.62 5.29
C ALA A 117 6.48 -1.46 3.97
N GLU A 118 7.37 -2.41 3.68
CA GLU A 118 8.13 -2.46 2.42
C GLU A 118 7.23 -2.67 1.19
N GLN A 119 6.28 -3.61 1.28
CA GLN A 119 5.34 -3.86 0.19
C GLN A 119 4.43 -2.65 -0.07
N LEU A 120 3.97 -1.97 1.00
CA LEU A 120 3.20 -0.73 0.87
C LEU A 120 4.04 0.38 0.23
N GLN A 121 5.30 0.50 0.63
CA GLN A 121 6.19 1.49 0.04
C GLN A 121 6.41 1.23 -1.45
N ARG A 122 6.59 -0.03 -1.86
CA ARG A 122 6.71 -0.39 -3.28
C ARG A 122 5.47 -0.04 -4.06
N PHE A 123 4.29 -0.33 -3.52
CA PHE A 123 3.03 0.06 -4.14
C PHE A 123 2.90 1.58 -4.30
N ASN A 124 3.21 2.35 -3.24
CA ASN A 124 3.22 3.81 -3.30
C ASN A 124 4.22 4.33 -4.34
N ASN A 125 5.40 3.71 -4.45
CA ASN A 125 6.39 4.07 -5.47
C ASN A 125 5.84 3.89 -6.89
N GLU A 126 5.12 2.80 -7.16
CA GLU A 126 4.52 2.54 -8.47
C GLU A 126 3.41 3.55 -8.78
N GLU A 127 2.58 3.92 -7.82
CA GLU A 127 1.55 4.95 -8.00
C GLU A 127 2.16 6.31 -8.32
N ILE A 128 3.18 6.74 -7.56
CA ILE A 128 3.89 8.01 -7.80
C ILE A 128 4.54 7.99 -9.19
N LEU A 129 5.20 6.90 -9.58
CA LEU A 129 5.80 6.77 -10.91
C LEU A 129 4.76 6.79 -12.02
N PHE A 130 3.59 6.21 -11.80
CA PHE A 130 2.46 6.27 -12.73
C PHE A 130 1.98 7.72 -12.91
N ASP A 131 1.80 8.46 -11.82
CA ASP A 131 1.36 9.85 -11.84
C ASP A 131 2.39 10.77 -12.52
N ILE A 132 3.67 10.58 -12.23
CA ILE A 132 4.77 11.30 -12.88
C ILE A 132 4.74 11.10 -14.40
N ARG A 133 4.54 9.85 -14.86
CA ARG A 133 4.40 9.53 -16.29
C ARG A 133 3.13 10.16 -16.89
N ALA A 134 2.02 10.13 -16.18
CA ALA A 134 0.76 10.75 -16.60
C ALA A 134 0.89 12.28 -16.77
N LEU A 135 1.78 12.91 -15.99
CA LEU A 135 2.13 14.34 -16.13
C LEU A 135 3.06 14.62 -17.34
N GLY A 136 3.43 13.61 -18.11
CA GLY A 136 4.23 13.72 -19.32
C GLY A 136 5.74 13.68 -19.08
N ASP A 137 6.17 13.06 -17.99
CA ASP A 137 7.58 12.85 -17.71
C ASP A 137 8.21 11.82 -18.68
N MET A 138 9.47 12.10 -19.07
CA MET A 138 10.18 11.28 -20.05
C MET A 138 10.98 10.10 -19.45
N GLY A 139 10.94 9.95 -18.12
CA GLY A 139 11.78 8.97 -17.43
C GLY A 139 13.27 9.37 -17.36
N GLY A 140 14.13 8.38 -17.09
CA GLY A 140 15.57 8.55 -17.00
C GLY A 140 16.09 8.85 -15.61
N GLN A 141 17.42 9.03 -15.52
CA GLN A 141 18.12 9.29 -14.26
C GLN A 141 17.92 10.73 -13.81
N ARG A 142 17.63 10.91 -12.51
CA ARG A 142 17.58 12.23 -11.87
C ARG A 142 17.71 12.16 -10.37
N ARG A 143 17.85 13.32 -9.77
CA ARG A 143 17.78 13.48 -8.33
C ARG A 143 16.41 13.12 -7.82
N VAL A 144 16.34 12.14 -6.91
CA VAL A 144 15.17 11.80 -6.11
C VAL A 144 15.45 12.26 -4.68
N ASN A 145 14.53 13.03 -4.10
CA ASN A 145 14.61 13.50 -2.72
C ASN A 145 13.76 12.57 -1.86
N PHE A 146 14.30 12.17 -0.71
CA PHE A 146 13.61 11.36 0.29
C PHE A 146 13.38 12.21 1.52
N HIS A 147 12.13 12.45 1.88
CA HIS A 147 11.71 13.25 3.02
C HIS A 147 11.57 12.35 4.23
N LEU A 148 12.37 12.58 5.22
CA LEU A 148 12.51 11.77 6.42
C LEU A 148 11.99 12.54 7.62
N ALA A 149 11.52 11.82 8.64
CA ALA A 149 11.15 12.38 9.92
C ALA A 149 11.87 11.65 11.04
N PHE A 150 12.35 12.38 12.03
CA PHE A 150 13.03 11.89 13.22
C PHE A 150 12.38 12.47 14.47
N ARG A 151 12.59 11.80 15.61
CA ARG A 151 12.07 12.27 16.89
C ARG A 151 12.83 13.48 17.42
N SER A 152 14.13 13.53 17.12
CA SER A 152 15.01 14.59 17.65
C SER A 152 16.12 14.97 16.67
N GLU A 153 16.71 16.17 16.86
CA GLU A 153 17.89 16.60 16.11
C GLU A 153 19.12 15.70 16.31
N PRO A 154 19.43 15.20 17.53
CA PRO A 154 20.52 14.24 17.71
C PRO A 154 20.38 12.99 16.86
N ASP A 155 19.15 12.41 16.73
CA ASP A 155 18.90 11.24 15.88
C ASP A 155 19.25 11.54 14.42
N THR A 156 18.90 12.74 13.93
CA THR A 156 19.24 13.20 12.59
C THR A 156 20.76 13.37 12.40
N ALA A 157 21.45 13.92 13.40
CA ALA A 157 22.90 14.12 13.37
C ALA A 157 23.65 12.77 13.32
N ASP A 158 23.20 11.79 14.08
CA ASP A 158 23.77 10.44 14.09
C ASP A 158 23.47 9.66 12.80
N PHE A 159 22.33 9.89 12.18
CA PHE A 159 21.94 9.31 10.89
C PHE A 159 22.79 9.83 9.71
N ALA A 160 23.09 11.13 9.66
CA ALA A 160 23.65 11.78 8.49
C ALA A 160 24.98 11.16 7.98
N PRO A 161 25.97 10.79 8.83
CA PRO A 161 27.19 10.12 8.36
C PRO A 161 26.93 8.75 7.73
N ASN A 162 25.92 8.03 8.19
CA ASN A 162 25.55 6.73 7.63
C ASN A 162 24.90 6.89 6.25
N ALA A 163 24.03 7.88 6.08
CA ALA A 163 23.44 8.20 4.79
C ALA A 163 24.52 8.53 3.72
N LEU A 164 25.52 9.33 4.09
CA LEU A 164 26.64 9.65 3.19
C LEU A 164 27.43 8.39 2.78
N ARG A 165 27.76 7.50 3.74
CA ARG A 165 28.49 6.25 3.45
C ARG A 165 27.71 5.33 2.49
N GLU A 166 26.40 5.38 2.56
CA GLU A 166 25.51 4.58 1.73
C GLU A 166 25.14 5.22 0.39
N GLY A 167 25.79 6.35 0.06
CA GLY A 167 25.70 7.03 -1.23
C GLY A 167 24.50 7.95 -1.39
N PHE A 168 23.94 8.42 -0.29
CA PHE A 168 22.99 9.53 -0.28
C PHE A 168 23.73 10.85 -0.05
N ALA A 169 23.29 11.90 -0.69
CA ALA A 169 23.73 13.25 -0.36
C ALA A 169 22.73 13.87 0.62
N LEU A 170 23.24 14.69 1.53
CA LEU A 170 22.44 15.39 2.53
C LEU A 170 21.76 16.61 1.88
N GLY A 171 20.49 16.81 2.20
CA GLY A 171 19.71 17.99 1.85
C GLY A 171 19.55 18.94 3.03
N SER A 172 18.38 19.57 3.11
CA SER A 172 18.04 20.53 4.17
C SER A 172 17.27 19.87 5.31
N ALA A 173 17.39 20.47 6.50
CA ALA A 173 16.40 20.26 7.55
C ALA A 173 15.08 20.95 7.15
N GLU A 174 13.96 20.37 7.53
CA GLU A 174 12.61 20.89 7.29
C GLU A 174 11.70 20.58 8.50
N GLU A 175 10.55 21.19 8.56
CA GLU A 175 9.52 20.80 9.53
C GLU A 175 8.86 19.50 9.11
N SER A 176 8.66 18.59 10.06
CA SER A 176 7.94 17.34 9.81
C SER A 176 6.44 17.54 10.08
N SER A 177 5.62 16.93 9.24
CA SER A 177 4.17 16.84 9.46
C SER A 177 3.74 15.58 10.23
N ASP A 178 4.69 14.77 10.69
CA ASP A 178 4.42 13.56 11.47
C ASP A 178 4.30 13.88 12.95
N ASP A 179 3.22 13.43 13.59
CA ASP A 179 2.91 13.76 15.00
C ASP A 179 3.93 13.18 15.99
N ASP A 180 4.58 12.05 15.66
CA ASP A 180 5.56 11.37 16.51
C ASP A 180 7.01 11.77 16.23
N CYS A 181 7.27 12.35 15.06
CA CYS A 181 8.60 12.66 14.53
C CYS A 181 8.64 14.10 14.02
N SER A 182 8.95 15.06 14.89
CA SER A 182 8.85 16.50 14.62
C SER A 182 9.99 17.10 13.80
N VAL A 183 11.10 16.38 13.63
CA VAL A 183 12.28 16.87 12.91
C VAL A 183 12.32 16.27 11.52
N GLY A 184 12.11 17.10 10.50
CA GLY A 184 12.22 16.72 9.10
C GLY A 184 13.63 16.84 8.56
N PHE A 185 14.05 15.94 7.70
CA PHE A 185 15.34 15.96 7.03
C PHE A 185 15.26 15.36 5.63
N VAL A 186 15.89 16.00 4.67
CA VAL A 186 15.93 15.51 3.29
C VAL A 186 17.27 14.88 2.97
N VAL A 187 17.23 13.69 2.37
CA VAL A 187 18.41 13.13 1.68
C VAL A 187 18.06 12.89 0.23
N HIS A 188 19.06 12.86 -0.63
CA HIS A 188 18.79 12.63 -2.05
C HIS A 188 19.82 11.73 -2.71
N ARG A 189 19.39 11.10 -3.80
CA ARG A 189 20.23 10.24 -4.64
C ARG A 189 19.82 10.37 -6.09
N ILE A 190 20.78 10.14 -7.00
CA ILE A 190 20.46 9.97 -8.43
C ILE A 190 19.90 8.55 -8.62
N CYS A 191 18.65 8.47 -9.08
CA CYS A 191 17.97 7.22 -9.39
C CYS A 191 17.44 7.26 -10.82
N GLU A 192 17.34 6.11 -11.45
CA GLU A 192 16.50 5.94 -12.62
C GLU A 192 15.04 5.84 -12.17
N LEU A 193 14.11 6.52 -12.86
CA LEU A 193 12.69 6.48 -12.49
C LEU A 193 12.02 5.20 -12.98
N THR A 194 12.46 4.07 -12.42
CA THR A 194 11.87 2.74 -12.59
C THR A 194 11.43 2.18 -11.25
N PRO A 195 10.41 1.28 -11.21
CA PRO A 195 9.98 0.64 -9.96
C PRO A 195 11.13 0.00 -9.18
N ASP A 196 12.03 -0.72 -9.88
CA ASP A 196 13.16 -1.41 -9.24
C ASP A 196 14.18 -0.44 -8.64
N SER A 197 14.57 0.62 -9.37
CA SER A 197 15.58 1.57 -8.92
C SER A 197 15.07 2.43 -7.76
N VAL A 198 13.85 2.94 -7.86
CA VAL A 198 13.22 3.73 -6.79
C VAL A 198 12.90 2.83 -5.61
N GLY A 199 12.40 1.60 -5.85
CA GLY A 199 12.16 0.60 -4.81
C GLY A 199 13.40 0.27 -4.02
N ALA A 200 14.52 -0.04 -4.67
CA ALA A 200 15.79 -0.31 -4.00
C ALA A 200 16.30 0.90 -3.19
N ALA A 201 16.09 2.13 -3.68
CA ALA A 201 16.49 3.32 -2.97
C ALA A 201 15.63 3.59 -1.73
N THR A 202 14.30 3.42 -1.82
CA THR A 202 13.36 3.56 -0.69
C THR A 202 13.58 2.47 0.37
N ASP A 203 13.74 1.20 -0.03
CA ASP A 203 14.04 0.10 0.90
C ASP A 203 15.33 0.40 1.69
N LYS A 204 16.36 0.90 1.00
CA LYS A 204 17.63 1.27 1.61
C LYS A 204 17.49 2.44 2.61
N VAL A 205 16.74 3.47 2.25
CA VAL A 205 16.47 4.62 3.15
C VAL A 205 15.70 4.15 4.38
N ILE A 206 14.66 3.33 4.23
CA ILE A 206 13.87 2.81 5.35
C ILE A 206 14.76 2.01 6.31
N ALA A 207 15.61 1.14 5.78
CA ALA A 207 16.56 0.38 6.60
C ALA A 207 17.57 1.26 7.33
N LEU A 208 18.00 2.36 6.70
CA LEU A 208 18.97 3.30 7.28
C LEU A 208 18.39 4.17 8.39
N VAL A 209 17.12 4.60 8.29
CA VAL A 209 16.50 5.48 9.30
C VAL A 209 15.98 4.72 10.51
N ALA A 210 15.63 3.43 10.34
CA ALA A 210 15.03 2.62 11.39
C ALA A 210 15.82 2.57 12.72
N PRO A 211 17.17 2.40 12.73
CA PRO A 211 17.96 2.39 13.96
C PRO A 211 17.91 3.69 14.76
N TYR A 212 17.58 4.80 14.11
CA TYR A 212 17.50 6.15 14.70
C TYR A 212 16.04 6.54 15.03
N GLY A 213 15.12 5.59 14.99
CA GLY A 213 13.68 5.84 15.19
C GLY A 213 13.05 6.74 14.13
N GLY A 214 13.72 6.90 12.99
CA GLY A 214 13.26 7.71 11.88
C GLY A 214 12.28 6.98 10.97
N LYS A 215 11.59 7.74 10.12
CA LYS A 215 10.60 7.25 9.13
C LYS A 215 10.87 7.91 7.78
N LEU A 216 10.63 7.17 6.68
CA LEU A 216 10.45 7.75 5.35
C LEU A 216 9.00 8.23 5.26
N LEU A 217 8.78 9.52 5.03
CA LEU A 217 7.45 10.09 4.84
C LEU A 217 6.99 9.93 3.39
N TYR A 218 7.77 10.44 2.46
CA TYR A 218 7.52 10.37 1.01
C TYR A 218 8.81 10.64 0.25
N TRP A 219 8.75 10.52 -1.05
CA TRP A 219 9.80 10.98 -1.95
C TRP A 219 9.22 11.81 -3.10
N ASP A 220 10.04 12.65 -3.67
CA ASP A 220 9.72 13.45 -4.85
C ASP A 220 10.91 13.52 -5.83
N CYS A 221 10.63 14.03 -7.02
CA CYS A 221 11.64 14.36 -8.00
C CYS A 221 11.15 15.44 -8.97
N PRO A 222 12.07 16.20 -9.61
CA PRO A 222 11.70 17.14 -10.66
C PRO A 222 11.09 16.41 -11.87
N ILE A 223 9.98 16.92 -12.43
CA ILE A 223 9.36 16.42 -13.65
C ILE A 223 10.12 16.96 -14.86
N GLN A 224 10.56 16.09 -15.78
CA GLN A 224 11.22 16.45 -17.03
C GLN A 224 10.28 16.23 -18.21
N LYS A 225 9.72 17.31 -18.71
CA LYS A 225 8.84 17.29 -19.90
C LYS A 225 9.62 17.51 -21.17
N ARG A 226 9.15 16.91 -22.27
CA ARG A 226 9.68 17.17 -23.60
C ARG A 226 9.45 18.65 -23.94
N LEU A 227 10.50 19.38 -24.25
CA LEU A 227 10.36 20.73 -24.79
C LEU A 227 9.56 20.61 -26.10
N LYS A 228 8.38 21.22 -26.16
CA LYS A 228 7.67 21.40 -27.42
C LYS A 228 8.55 22.32 -28.29
N ARG A 229 9.10 21.76 -29.35
CA ARG A 229 9.71 22.56 -30.43
C ARG A 229 8.60 23.22 -31.25
#